data_4a51dfc56d8517a53bbd28d2cab2abcc
#
_entry.id   4a51dfc56d8517a53bbd28d2cab2abcc
#
_cell.length_a   1.000
_cell.length_b   1.000
_cell.length_c   1.000
_cell.angle_alpha   90.00
_cell.angle_beta   90.00
_cell.angle_gamma   90.00
#
_symmetry.space_group_name_H-M   'P 1'
#
loop_
_entity.id
_entity.type
_entity.pdbx_description
1 polymer ?
#
loop_
_entity_poly.entity_id
_entity_poly.type
_entity_poly.pdbx_seq_one_letter_code
_entity_poly.pdbx_strand_id
1 'polypeptide(L)'
;GGDRAMVITLLYIVIVIMAFVFGITISNTIRKEAGVIGTLRASGYTRRELILHYMTLPVLVTLAGALIGNILGYTVFKGVCADMYYGSYSLPTYVTVWNGEAFGLTTLVPVVIMLVVNYGVLRHKLKLSPLKFLRRDLSGRKQKRAIYLSPKMKIFSRFRLRVIFQNMSNYMVLFIGILFANLLLMFGLLLPSAPVSYTHLRAHETLRH
;
A
#
# COMPACT_ATOMS: atom_id res chain seq x y z
N GLY A 1 -14.37 -8.87 -22.19
CA GLY A 1 -13.80 -9.61 -21.05
C GLY A 1 -12.41 -9.14 -20.63
N GLY A 2 -11.56 -8.66 -21.53
CA GLY A 2 -10.18 -8.28 -21.24
C GLY A 2 -10.07 -7.10 -20.27
N ASP A 3 -10.83 -6.05 -20.49
CA ASP A 3 -10.79 -4.83 -19.66
C ASP A 3 -11.16 -5.09 -18.20
N ARG A 4 -12.17 -5.95 -17.97
CA ARG A 4 -12.56 -6.34 -16.61
C ARG A 4 -11.42 -7.09 -15.89
N ALA A 5 -10.76 -8.02 -16.57
CA ALA A 5 -9.62 -8.74 -16.00
C ALA A 5 -8.45 -7.82 -15.65
N MET A 6 -8.17 -6.85 -16.51
CA MET A 6 -7.12 -5.86 -16.33
C MET A 6 -7.38 -4.96 -15.11
N VAL A 7 -8.61 -4.45 -14.96
CA VAL A 7 -9.02 -3.62 -13.82
C VAL A 7 -8.96 -4.42 -12.51
N ILE A 8 -9.42 -5.67 -12.52
CA ILE A 8 -9.35 -6.55 -11.34
C ILE A 8 -7.90 -6.83 -10.95
N THR A 9 -7.02 -7.08 -11.91
CA THR A 9 -5.59 -7.29 -11.64
C THR A 9 -4.96 -6.05 -11.02
N LEU A 10 -5.26 -4.86 -11.56
CA LEU A 10 -4.81 -3.60 -10.98
C LEU A 10 -5.31 -3.42 -9.53
N LEU A 11 -6.58 -3.73 -9.29
CA LEU A 11 -7.17 -3.67 -7.96
C LEU A 11 -6.40 -4.56 -6.97
N TYR A 12 -6.07 -5.81 -7.34
CA TYR A 12 -5.28 -6.71 -6.48
C TYR A 12 -3.89 -6.16 -6.20
N ILE A 13 -3.22 -5.58 -7.19
CA ILE A 13 -1.92 -4.93 -6.98
C ILE A 13 -2.03 -3.81 -5.96
N VAL A 14 -3.02 -2.92 -6.11
CA VAL A 14 -3.26 -1.81 -5.17
C VAL A 14 -3.56 -2.33 -3.76
N ILE A 15 -4.35 -3.39 -3.64
CA ILE A 15 -4.66 -4.04 -2.36
C ILE A 15 -3.39 -4.54 -1.64
N VAL A 16 -2.49 -5.21 -2.36
CA VAL A 16 -1.22 -5.69 -1.79
C VAL A 16 -0.36 -4.51 -1.33
N ILE A 17 -0.28 -3.44 -2.12
CA ILE A 17 0.44 -2.22 -1.74
C ILE A 17 -0.15 -1.61 -0.46
N MET A 18 -1.48 -1.48 -0.38
CA MET A 18 -2.14 -0.93 0.80
C MET A 18 -1.88 -1.77 2.05
N ALA A 19 -1.99 -3.09 1.96
CA ALA A 19 -1.69 -3.98 3.07
C ALA A 19 -0.26 -3.77 3.60
N PHE A 20 0.69 -3.64 2.69
CA PHE A 20 2.09 -3.40 3.02
C PHE A 20 2.30 -2.02 3.66
N VAL A 21 1.72 -0.96 3.10
CA VAL A 21 1.81 0.40 3.63
C VAL A 21 1.19 0.48 5.04
N PHE A 22 0.02 -0.11 5.26
CA PHE A 22 -0.61 -0.15 6.58
C PHE A 22 0.26 -0.88 7.61
N GLY A 23 0.81 -2.04 7.24
CA GLY A 23 1.68 -2.81 8.13
C GLY A 23 2.94 -2.05 8.55
N ILE A 24 3.56 -1.32 7.62
CA ILE A 24 4.74 -0.51 7.90
C ILE A 24 4.38 0.71 8.74
N THR A 25 3.33 1.42 8.39
CA THR A 25 2.91 2.64 9.07
C THR A 25 2.63 2.36 10.54
N ILE A 26 1.80 1.36 10.84
CA ILE A 26 1.49 0.99 12.23
C ILE A 26 2.73 0.48 12.97
N SER A 27 3.60 -0.29 12.31
CA SER A 27 4.86 -0.75 12.91
C SER A 27 5.79 0.40 13.26
N ASN A 28 5.87 1.44 12.42
CA ASN A 28 6.66 2.63 12.67
C ASN A 28 6.07 3.50 13.80
N THR A 29 4.73 3.64 13.84
CA THR A 29 4.03 4.34 14.93
C THR A 29 4.34 3.70 16.28
N ILE A 30 4.21 2.38 16.38
CA ILE A 30 4.55 1.65 17.63
C ILE A 30 6.02 1.87 18.03
N ARG A 31 6.93 1.93 17.07
CA ARG A 31 8.35 2.18 17.37
C ARG A 31 8.60 3.60 17.86
N LYS A 32 7.95 4.59 17.27
CA LYS A 32 8.07 5.99 17.68
C LYS A 32 7.52 6.19 19.09
N GLU A 33 6.39 5.58 19.38
CA GLU A 33 5.65 5.75 20.63
C GLU A 33 5.96 4.66 21.68
N ALA A 34 7.03 3.90 21.46
CA ALA A 34 7.40 2.80 22.34
C ALA A 34 7.49 3.19 23.81
N GLY A 35 8.07 4.36 24.13
CA GLY A 35 8.14 4.86 25.50
C GLY A 35 6.76 5.09 26.11
N VAL A 36 5.86 5.75 25.37
CA VAL A 36 4.48 6.01 25.81
C VAL A 36 3.72 4.70 26.02
N ILE A 37 3.82 3.77 25.08
CA ILE A 37 3.21 2.43 25.21
C ILE A 37 3.76 1.70 26.44
N GLY A 38 5.06 1.79 26.68
CA GLY A 38 5.71 1.18 27.83
C GLY A 38 5.20 1.73 29.16
N THR A 39 5.09 3.05 29.29
CA THR A 39 4.58 3.72 30.51
C THR A 39 3.10 3.40 30.71
N LEU A 40 2.24 3.52 29.70
CA LEU A 40 0.81 3.19 29.80
C LEU A 40 0.61 1.73 30.25
N ARG A 41 1.38 0.80 29.70
CA ARG A 41 1.31 -0.60 30.12
C ARG A 41 1.82 -0.85 31.53
N ALA A 42 2.84 -0.10 31.96
CA ALA A 42 3.33 -0.16 33.33
C ALA A 42 2.31 0.44 34.32
N SER A 43 1.53 1.43 33.89
CA SER A 43 0.43 2.04 34.66
C SER A 43 -0.85 1.20 34.69
N GLY A 44 -0.87 0.00 34.06
CA GLY A 44 -1.99 -0.93 34.15
C GLY A 44 -2.91 -1.00 32.93
N TYR A 45 -2.65 -0.20 31.87
CA TYR A 45 -3.44 -0.30 30.63
C TYR A 45 -3.28 -1.68 29.99
N THR A 46 -4.42 -2.23 29.57
CA THR A 46 -4.48 -3.54 28.93
C THR A 46 -4.03 -3.47 27.47
N ARG A 47 -3.61 -4.61 26.91
CA ARG A 47 -3.29 -4.70 25.49
C ARG A 47 -4.46 -4.36 24.59
N ARG A 48 -5.69 -4.73 25.01
CA ARG A 48 -6.90 -4.51 24.24
C ARG A 48 -7.23 -3.03 24.11
N GLU A 49 -7.11 -2.27 25.17
CA GLU A 49 -7.32 -0.82 25.17
C GLU A 49 -6.34 -0.10 24.25
N LEU A 50 -5.06 -0.49 24.30
CA LEU A 50 -4.05 0.07 23.40
C LEU A 50 -4.30 -0.31 21.93
N ILE A 51 -4.70 -1.57 21.65
CA ILE A 51 -5.06 -1.97 20.28
C ILE A 51 -6.20 -1.11 19.78
N LEU A 52 -7.26 -0.93 20.58
CA LEU A 52 -8.42 -0.14 20.20
C LEU A 52 -8.02 1.32 19.92
N HIS A 53 -7.23 1.91 20.81
CA HIS A 53 -6.74 3.28 20.64
C HIS A 53 -5.93 3.47 19.32
N TYR A 54 -4.97 2.59 19.08
CA TYR A 54 -4.13 2.68 17.87
C TYR A 54 -4.85 2.27 16.59
N MET A 55 -5.98 1.57 16.67
CA MET A 55 -6.84 1.26 15.52
C MET A 55 -7.73 2.43 15.10
N THR A 56 -8.05 3.36 16.00
CA THR A 56 -9.01 4.44 15.74
C THR A 56 -8.59 5.29 14.54
N LEU A 57 -7.35 5.77 14.53
CA LEU A 57 -6.85 6.64 13.44
C LEU A 57 -6.82 5.92 12.07
N PRO A 58 -6.25 4.72 11.93
CA PRO A 58 -6.31 3.97 10.67
C PRO A 58 -7.74 3.74 10.17
N VAL A 59 -8.69 3.43 11.06
CA VAL A 59 -10.11 3.24 10.70
C VAL A 59 -10.68 4.51 10.13
N LEU A 60 -10.53 5.65 10.83
CA LEU A 60 -11.06 6.94 10.39
C LEU A 60 -10.49 7.36 9.05
N VAL A 61 -9.17 7.24 8.87
CA VAL A 61 -8.48 7.60 7.62
C VAL A 61 -8.95 6.71 6.46
N THR A 62 -9.10 5.40 6.69
CA THR A 62 -9.54 4.48 5.64
C THR A 62 -10.99 4.73 5.25
N LEU A 63 -11.88 4.97 6.20
CA LEU A 63 -13.27 5.30 5.91
C LEU A 63 -13.42 6.63 5.17
N ALA A 64 -12.70 7.66 5.60
CA ALA A 64 -12.67 8.95 4.92
C ALA A 64 -12.12 8.81 3.49
N GLY A 65 -11.02 8.08 3.32
CA GLY A 65 -10.43 7.80 2.00
C GLY A 65 -11.37 7.02 1.09
N ALA A 66 -12.06 6.01 1.61
CA ALA A 66 -13.05 5.25 0.84
C ALA A 66 -14.24 6.13 0.42
N LEU A 67 -14.75 6.99 1.31
CA LEU A 67 -15.83 7.92 1.00
C LEU A 67 -15.41 8.90 -0.12
N ILE A 68 -14.28 9.58 0.06
CA ILE A 68 -13.74 10.54 -0.91
C ILE A 68 -13.46 9.85 -2.25
N GLY A 69 -12.84 8.67 -2.22
CA GLY A 69 -12.54 7.89 -3.42
C GLY A 69 -13.79 7.49 -4.20
N ASN A 70 -14.85 7.07 -3.52
CA ASN A 70 -16.13 6.76 -4.17
C ASN A 70 -16.79 8.01 -4.77
N ILE A 71 -16.82 9.14 -4.02
CA ILE A 71 -17.36 10.39 -4.55
C ILE A 71 -16.61 10.81 -5.81
N LEU A 72 -15.28 10.85 -5.78
CA LEU A 72 -14.47 11.21 -6.94
C LEU A 72 -14.65 10.20 -8.10
N GLY A 73 -14.75 8.92 -7.80
CA GLY A 73 -14.98 7.86 -8.79
C GLY A 73 -16.29 8.06 -9.56
N TYR A 74 -17.37 8.31 -8.83
CA TYR A 74 -18.69 8.50 -9.44
C TYR A 74 -18.95 9.91 -10.00
N THR A 75 -18.16 10.91 -9.66
CA THR A 75 -18.31 12.27 -10.18
C THR A 75 -17.30 12.60 -11.28
N VAL A 76 -16.02 12.60 -10.93
CA VAL A 76 -14.93 13.07 -11.81
C VAL A 76 -14.43 11.97 -12.72
N PHE A 77 -13.98 10.84 -12.15
CA PHE A 77 -13.30 9.80 -12.94
C PHE A 77 -14.23 9.05 -13.89
N LYS A 78 -15.52 8.99 -13.58
CA LYS A 78 -16.49 8.42 -14.53
C LYS A 78 -16.51 9.18 -15.84
N GLY A 79 -16.45 10.52 -15.81
CA GLY A 79 -16.41 11.37 -17.01
C GLY A 79 -15.15 11.10 -17.82
N VAL A 80 -14.00 11.11 -17.17
CA VAL A 80 -12.70 10.83 -17.80
C VAL A 80 -12.69 9.45 -18.50
N CYS A 81 -13.22 8.42 -17.83
CA CYS A 81 -13.31 7.08 -18.42
C CYS A 81 -14.30 7.06 -19.59
N ALA A 82 -15.46 7.71 -19.47
CA ALA A 82 -16.43 7.79 -20.55
C ALA A 82 -15.83 8.46 -21.78
N ASP A 83 -15.20 9.61 -21.63
CA ASP A 83 -14.57 10.35 -22.75
C ASP A 83 -13.49 9.53 -23.45
N MET A 84 -12.70 8.75 -22.71
CA MET A 84 -11.70 7.86 -23.27
C MET A 84 -12.34 6.75 -24.15
N TYR A 85 -13.47 6.18 -23.73
CA TYR A 85 -14.18 5.15 -24.50
C TYR A 85 -14.93 5.75 -25.71
N TYR A 86 -15.55 6.92 -25.54
CA TYR A 86 -16.25 7.61 -26.65
C TYR A 86 -15.29 8.14 -27.73
N GLY A 87 -14.06 8.51 -27.33
CA GLY A 87 -13.01 8.90 -28.29
C GLY A 87 -12.52 7.73 -29.16
N SER A 88 -12.71 6.49 -28.72
CA SER A 88 -12.19 5.28 -29.37
C SER A 88 -13.28 4.43 -30.06
N TYR A 89 -14.54 4.53 -29.62
CA TYR A 89 -15.65 3.71 -30.08
C TYR A 89 -16.92 4.54 -30.27
N SER A 90 -17.69 4.24 -31.33
CA SER A 90 -19.06 4.77 -31.50
C SER A 90 -20.02 4.00 -30.60
N LEU A 91 -20.25 4.51 -29.39
CA LEU A 91 -21.07 3.87 -28.36
C LEU A 91 -22.43 4.60 -28.21
N PRO A 92 -23.50 3.90 -27.77
CA PRO A 92 -24.78 4.53 -27.43
C PRO A 92 -24.62 5.44 -26.20
N THR A 93 -25.58 6.29 -25.94
CA THR A 93 -25.59 7.29 -24.88
C THR A 93 -25.24 6.68 -23.51
N TYR A 94 -24.28 7.26 -22.82
CA TYR A 94 -23.81 6.77 -21.52
C TYR A 94 -24.87 6.97 -20.44
N VAL A 95 -25.30 5.88 -19.84
CA VAL A 95 -26.19 5.89 -18.67
C VAL A 95 -25.42 5.41 -17.46
N THR A 96 -25.36 6.25 -16.42
CA THR A 96 -24.69 5.88 -15.16
C THR A 96 -25.55 4.88 -14.41
N VAL A 97 -25.06 3.65 -14.24
CA VAL A 97 -25.69 2.62 -13.42
C VAL A 97 -24.90 2.43 -12.15
N TRP A 98 -25.58 2.45 -11.02
CA TRP A 98 -24.96 2.12 -9.73
C TRP A 98 -24.54 0.64 -9.71
N ASN A 99 -23.26 0.40 -9.47
CA ASN A 99 -22.71 -0.95 -9.35
C ASN A 99 -22.33 -1.25 -7.90
N GLY A 100 -23.18 -2.02 -7.19
CA GLY A 100 -22.93 -2.42 -5.82
C GLY A 100 -21.71 -3.32 -5.63
N GLU A 101 -21.35 -4.13 -6.65
CA GLU A 101 -20.15 -4.95 -6.63
C GLU A 101 -18.89 -4.07 -6.63
N ALA A 102 -18.84 -3.06 -7.49
CA ALA A 102 -17.72 -2.12 -7.54
C ALA A 102 -17.58 -1.34 -6.22
N PHE A 103 -18.70 -0.85 -5.66
CA PHE A 103 -18.70 -0.16 -4.38
C PHE A 103 -18.22 -1.06 -3.24
N GLY A 104 -18.66 -2.32 -3.21
CA GLY A 104 -18.21 -3.30 -2.23
C GLY A 104 -16.71 -3.59 -2.32
N LEU A 105 -16.19 -3.81 -3.53
CA LEU A 105 -14.78 -4.07 -3.77
C LEU A 105 -13.89 -2.87 -3.42
N THR A 106 -14.32 -1.66 -3.72
CA THR A 106 -13.52 -0.45 -3.49
C THR A 106 -13.60 0.08 -2.07
N THR A 107 -14.64 -0.27 -1.31
CA THR A 107 -14.86 0.18 0.06
C THR A 107 -14.59 -0.91 1.08
N LEU A 108 -15.27 -2.06 0.97
CA LEU A 108 -15.23 -3.12 1.97
C LEU A 108 -13.84 -3.80 2.01
N VAL A 109 -13.28 -4.10 0.85
CA VAL A 109 -12.00 -4.82 0.78
C VAL A 109 -10.85 -4.01 1.39
N PRO A 110 -10.63 -2.72 1.08
CA PRO A 110 -9.63 -1.90 1.75
C PRO A 110 -9.83 -1.82 3.28
N VAL A 111 -11.06 -1.66 3.74
CA VAL A 111 -11.37 -1.59 5.17
C VAL A 111 -11.04 -2.91 5.87
N VAL A 112 -11.44 -4.04 5.31
CA VAL A 112 -11.15 -5.37 5.88
C VAL A 112 -9.64 -5.61 5.93
N ILE A 113 -8.91 -5.30 4.86
CA ILE A 113 -7.46 -5.47 4.82
C ILE A 113 -6.77 -4.59 5.84
N MET A 114 -7.17 -3.33 5.94
CA MET A 114 -6.66 -2.42 6.96
C MET A 114 -6.87 -2.97 8.36
N LEU A 115 -8.09 -3.44 8.67
CA LEU A 115 -8.40 -4.03 9.98
C LEU A 115 -7.55 -5.26 10.27
N VAL A 116 -7.46 -6.20 9.34
CA VAL A 116 -6.71 -7.45 9.51
C VAL A 116 -5.21 -7.18 9.68
N VAL A 117 -4.64 -6.36 8.82
CA VAL A 117 -3.18 -6.06 8.85
C VAL A 117 -2.82 -5.29 10.12
N ASN A 118 -3.53 -4.20 10.43
CA ASN A 118 -3.20 -3.38 11.60
C ASN A 118 -3.45 -4.14 12.89
N TYR A 119 -4.56 -4.86 13.01
CA TYR A 119 -4.84 -5.69 14.18
C TYR A 119 -3.78 -6.78 14.37
N GLY A 120 -3.40 -7.47 13.30
CA GLY A 120 -2.35 -8.49 13.34
C GLY A 120 -1.00 -7.95 13.80
N VAL A 121 -0.58 -6.80 13.25
CA VAL A 121 0.68 -6.15 13.63
C VAL A 121 0.62 -5.65 15.08
N LEU A 122 -0.47 -4.98 15.49
CA LEU A 122 -0.66 -4.50 16.86
C LEU A 122 -0.64 -5.66 17.85
N ARG A 123 -1.44 -6.70 17.59
CA ARG A 123 -1.49 -7.89 18.46
C ARG A 123 -0.12 -8.54 18.61
N HIS A 124 0.64 -8.66 17.52
CA HIS A 124 1.98 -9.24 17.55
C HIS A 124 2.96 -8.36 18.32
N LYS A 125 3.01 -7.07 18.06
CA LYS A 125 3.95 -6.13 18.68
C LYS A 125 3.64 -5.90 20.15
N LEU A 126 2.38 -5.71 20.53
CA LEU A 126 1.95 -5.46 21.90
C LEU A 126 2.03 -6.70 22.82
N LYS A 127 2.39 -7.89 22.29
CA LYS A 127 2.76 -9.06 23.12
C LYS A 127 4.05 -8.85 23.91
N LEU A 128 4.91 -7.94 23.48
CA LEU A 128 6.17 -7.64 24.18
C LEU A 128 5.90 -7.11 25.59
N SER A 129 6.84 -7.35 26.52
CA SER A 129 6.74 -6.87 27.90
C SER A 129 6.88 -5.33 27.96
N PRO A 130 6.28 -4.65 28.95
CA PRO A 130 6.43 -3.20 29.15
C PRO A 130 7.88 -2.75 29.19
N LEU A 131 8.75 -3.56 29.84
CA LEU A 131 10.18 -3.29 29.94
C LEU A 131 10.88 -3.21 28.57
N LYS A 132 10.49 -4.06 27.60
CA LYS A 132 11.02 -4.01 26.23
C LYS A 132 10.60 -2.74 25.50
N PHE A 133 9.39 -2.25 25.77
CA PHE A 133 8.92 -0.98 25.22
C PHE A 133 9.70 0.19 25.80
N LEU A 134 9.90 0.24 27.13
CA LEU A 134 10.69 1.29 27.78
C LEU A 134 12.14 1.31 27.32
N ARG A 135 12.75 0.13 27.13
CA ARG A 135 14.11 0.00 26.57
C ARG A 135 14.18 0.22 25.06
N ARG A 136 13.04 0.47 24.40
CA ARG A 136 12.93 0.57 22.93
C ARG A 136 13.45 -0.66 22.18
N ASP A 137 13.54 -1.79 22.84
CA ASP A 137 13.95 -3.08 22.25
C ASP A 137 12.73 -3.81 21.67
N LEU A 138 12.12 -3.19 20.64
CA LEU A 138 10.95 -3.72 19.95
C LEU A 138 11.31 -4.71 18.83
N SER A 139 12.58 -4.79 18.48
CA SER A 139 13.07 -5.79 17.59
C SER A 139 13.44 -7.02 18.42
N GLY A 140 12.64 -8.09 18.32
CA GLY A 140 13.08 -9.43 18.71
C GLY A 140 14.26 -9.93 17.86
N ARG A 141 14.89 -9.01 17.15
CA ARG A 141 16.09 -9.25 16.36
C ARG A 141 17.25 -9.37 17.34
N LYS A 142 17.67 -10.60 17.58
CA LYS A 142 19.04 -10.88 18.05
C LYS A 142 19.95 -9.87 17.36
N GLN A 143 20.76 -9.15 18.14
CA GLN A 143 21.77 -8.21 17.64
C GLN A 143 22.33 -8.76 16.33
N LYS A 144 22.00 -8.12 15.20
CA LYS A 144 22.50 -8.60 13.91
C LYS A 144 24.01 -8.73 14.06
N ARG A 145 24.53 -9.94 13.91
CA ARG A 145 25.96 -10.19 13.88
C ARG A 145 26.58 -9.10 13.04
N ALA A 146 27.50 -8.34 13.63
CA ALA A 146 28.21 -7.28 12.93
C ALA A 146 28.83 -7.94 11.69
N ILE A 147 28.42 -7.48 10.51
CA ILE A 147 29.00 -7.99 9.27
C ILE A 147 30.48 -7.63 9.31
N TYR A 148 31.32 -8.64 9.29
CA TYR A 148 32.76 -8.47 9.33
C TYR A 148 33.19 -7.93 7.98
N LEU A 149 33.44 -6.62 7.92
CA LEU A 149 33.96 -5.94 6.76
C LEU A 149 35.51 -5.95 6.81
N SER A 150 36.13 -6.29 5.69
CA SER A 150 37.57 -6.39 5.59
C SER A 150 38.30 -5.15 6.15
N PRO A 151 39.37 -5.34 6.97
CA PRO A 151 40.15 -4.24 7.53
C PRO A 151 40.82 -3.34 6.47
N LYS A 152 41.00 -3.84 5.24
CA LYS A 152 41.63 -3.12 4.14
C LYS A 152 40.80 -2.00 3.53
N MET A 153 39.49 -1.90 3.87
CA MET A 153 38.60 -0.85 3.37
C MET A 153 38.79 0.45 4.12
N LYS A 154 38.68 1.60 3.42
CA LYS A 154 38.71 2.93 4.03
C LYS A 154 37.63 3.06 5.12
N ILE A 155 37.93 3.70 6.23
CA ILE A 155 37.04 3.82 7.41
C ILE A 155 35.67 4.36 7.02
N PHE A 156 35.59 5.40 6.19
CA PHE A 156 34.32 5.98 5.75
C PHE A 156 33.46 5.00 4.91
N SER A 157 34.08 4.21 4.03
CA SER A 157 33.34 3.20 3.25
C SER A 157 32.81 2.08 4.12
N ARG A 158 33.60 1.63 5.11
CA ARG A 158 33.15 0.65 6.12
C ARG A 158 31.98 1.17 6.93
N PHE A 159 32.01 2.43 7.37
CA PHE A 159 30.93 3.05 8.11
C PHE A 159 29.65 3.14 7.28
N ARG A 160 29.72 3.64 6.04
CA ARG A 160 28.57 3.72 5.11
C ARG A 160 27.95 2.35 4.85
N LEU A 161 28.73 1.35 4.51
CA LEU A 161 28.25 -0.01 4.29
C LEU A 161 27.61 -0.59 5.55
N ARG A 162 28.20 -0.37 6.72
CA ARG A 162 27.63 -0.83 7.99
C ARG A 162 26.27 -0.20 8.27
N VAL A 163 26.12 1.10 8.04
CA VAL A 163 24.84 1.81 8.21
C VAL A 163 23.80 1.29 7.22
N ILE A 164 24.17 1.05 5.95
CA ILE A 164 23.27 0.49 4.94
C ILE A 164 22.79 -0.90 5.37
N PHE A 165 23.70 -1.80 5.73
CA PHE A 165 23.34 -3.16 6.14
C PHE A 165 22.53 -3.20 7.44
N GLN A 166 22.79 -2.29 8.37
CA GLN A 166 21.98 -2.18 9.59
C GLN A 166 20.55 -1.73 9.29
N ASN A 167 20.38 -0.84 8.31
CA ASN A 167 19.10 -0.28 7.89
C ASN A 167 18.48 -0.96 6.67
N MET A 168 19.01 -2.09 6.22
CA MET A 168 18.56 -2.80 5.02
C MET A 168 17.04 -2.99 4.97
N SER A 169 16.41 -3.24 6.09
CA SER A 169 14.95 -3.37 6.19
C SER A 169 14.21 -2.10 5.76
N ASN A 170 14.72 -0.92 6.12
CA ASN A 170 14.12 0.36 5.74
C ASN A 170 14.36 0.66 4.26
N TYR A 171 15.54 0.34 3.74
CA TYR A 171 15.86 0.49 2.33
C TYR A 171 15.04 -0.46 1.45
N MET A 172 14.80 -1.70 1.90
CA MET A 172 13.91 -2.63 1.19
C MET A 172 12.48 -2.12 1.11
N VAL A 173 11.97 -1.53 2.19
CA VAL A 173 10.65 -0.89 2.22
C VAL A 173 10.58 0.25 1.22
N LEU A 174 11.58 1.13 1.23
CA LEU A 174 11.67 2.25 0.29
C LEU A 174 11.74 1.76 -1.17
N PHE A 175 12.59 0.76 -1.43
CA PHE A 175 12.74 0.16 -2.76
C PHE A 175 11.42 -0.42 -3.28
N ILE A 176 10.73 -1.20 -2.44
CA ILE A 176 9.43 -1.78 -2.80
C ILE A 176 8.40 -0.67 -3.07
N GLY A 177 8.35 0.38 -2.22
CA GLY A 177 7.45 1.51 -2.43
C GLY A 177 7.68 2.24 -3.76
N ILE A 178 8.94 2.52 -4.10
CA ILE A 178 9.31 3.15 -5.37
C ILE A 178 8.99 2.22 -6.55
N LEU A 179 9.29 0.93 -6.43
CA LEU A 179 9.00 -0.06 -7.47
C LEU A 179 7.50 -0.12 -7.77
N PHE A 180 6.66 -0.17 -6.75
CA PHE A 180 5.21 -0.14 -6.91
C PHE A 180 4.70 1.16 -7.51
N ALA A 181 5.22 2.31 -7.08
CA ALA A 181 4.86 3.60 -7.66
C ALA A 181 5.18 3.65 -9.16
N ASN A 182 6.35 3.16 -9.57
CA ASN A 182 6.74 3.07 -10.97
C ASN A 182 5.86 2.09 -11.77
N LEU A 183 5.50 0.95 -11.18
CA LEU A 183 4.58 0.00 -11.82
C LEU A 183 3.20 0.62 -12.07
N LEU A 184 2.64 1.33 -11.10
CA LEU A 184 1.35 2.01 -11.25
C LEU A 184 1.43 3.12 -12.31
N LEU A 185 2.51 3.90 -12.31
CA LEU A 185 2.72 4.96 -13.30
C LEU A 185 2.86 4.38 -14.71
N MET A 186 3.66 3.33 -14.88
CA MET A 186 3.82 2.63 -16.15
C MET A 186 2.49 2.07 -16.64
N PHE A 187 1.71 1.47 -15.74
CA PHE A 187 0.40 0.94 -16.06
C PHE A 187 -0.57 2.04 -16.50
N GLY A 188 -0.58 3.18 -15.78
CA GLY A 188 -1.40 4.34 -16.13
C GLY A 188 -1.04 4.97 -17.50
N LEU A 189 0.25 4.96 -17.85
CA LEU A 189 0.70 5.46 -19.16
C LEU A 189 0.42 4.50 -20.32
N LEU A 190 0.35 3.20 -20.06
CA LEU A 190 0.04 2.19 -21.09
C LEU A 190 -1.45 2.15 -21.46
N LEU A 191 -2.34 2.51 -20.53
CA LEU A 191 -3.79 2.48 -20.75
C LEU A 191 -4.26 3.34 -21.93
N PRO A 192 -3.83 4.60 -22.11
CA PRO A 192 -4.24 5.43 -23.22
C PRO A 192 -3.69 4.98 -24.57
N SER A 193 -2.55 4.28 -24.62
CA SER A 193 -1.88 3.86 -25.86
C SER A 193 -2.37 2.51 -26.38
N ALA A 194 -3.02 1.70 -25.57
CA ALA A 194 -3.48 0.37 -25.95
C ALA A 194 -4.52 0.34 -27.08
N PRO A 195 -5.56 1.22 -27.11
CA PRO A 195 -6.57 1.20 -28.18
C PRO A 195 -6.02 1.65 -29.54
N VAL A 196 -5.01 2.53 -29.57
CA VAL A 196 -4.45 3.06 -30.82
C VAL A 196 -3.67 2.01 -31.61
N SER A 197 -2.96 1.12 -30.94
CA SER A 197 -2.17 0.07 -31.59
C SER A 197 -3.03 -0.99 -32.29
N TYR A 198 -4.17 -1.34 -31.72
CA TYR A 198 -5.08 -2.34 -32.35
C TYR A 198 -5.81 -1.80 -33.57
N THR A 199 -6.13 -0.51 -33.61
CA THR A 199 -6.77 0.11 -34.80
C THR A 199 -5.81 0.19 -35.99
N HIS A 200 -4.53 0.48 -35.76
CA HIS A 200 -3.54 0.50 -36.84
C HIS A 200 -3.24 -0.88 -37.44
N LEU A 201 -3.17 -1.91 -36.61
CA LEU A 201 -2.96 -3.29 -37.10
C LEU A 201 -4.16 -3.80 -37.91
N ARG A 202 -5.39 -3.50 -37.47
CA ARG A 202 -6.61 -3.91 -38.19
C ARG A 202 -6.83 -3.15 -39.49
N ALA A 203 -6.43 -1.88 -39.57
CA ALA A 203 -6.47 -1.11 -40.82
C ALA A 203 -5.49 -1.65 -41.86
N HIS A 204 -4.34 -2.20 -41.46
CA HIS A 204 -3.40 -2.84 -42.39
C HIS A 204 -3.87 -4.21 -42.88
N GLU A 205 -4.62 -4.98 -42.08
CA GLU A 205 -5.18 -6.26 -42.53
C GLU A 205 -6.34 -6.08 -43.54
N THR A 206 -7.17 -5.06 -43.37
CA THR A 206 -8.29 -4.79 -44.33
C THR A 206 -7.86 -4.22 -45.66
N LEU A 207 -6.63 -3.71 -45.78
CA LEU A 207 -6.06 -3.25 -47.08
C LEU A 207 -5.35 -4.37 -47.84
N ARG A 208 -5.28 -5.59 -47.32
CA ARG A 208 -4.66 -6.76 -47.98
C ARG A 208 -5.63 -7.73 -48.60
N HIS A 209 -6.92 -7.46 -48.54
CA HIS A 209 -7.99 -8.16 -49.25
C HIS A 209 -8.69 -7.13 -50.15
#